data_57e7057a0539a10f02ca67ab86b6cc41
#
_entry.id   57e7057a0539a10f02ca67ab86b6cc41
#
_cell.length_a   1.000
_cell.length_b   1.000
_cell.length_c   1.000
_cell.angle_alpha   90.00
_cell.angle_beta   90.00
_cell.angle_gamma   90.00
#
_symmetry.space_group_name_H-M   'P 1'
#
loop_
_entity.id
_entity.type
_entity.pdbx_description
1 polymer ?
#
loop_
_entity_poly.entity_id
_entity_poly.type
_entity_poly.pdbx_seq_one_letter_code
_entity_poly.pdbx_strand_id
1 'polypeptide(L)'
;MDGLVEQYPLRVLALSRNFGKEAALSAGLDHVTGDIALLIDADFQHPIDEIPTMLNLWRNGYDMVYGIRNRTTESWLKRLFTHSFYRILSLSSSVQIPENAGDFRLIDAKVIAAIQNLPEKNRYMKGLYAWVGFKSVGLQFSEKERQYGTSSFNFKSLFNLALSGLTGFSDLPLRVCIYLGALLAFMAMSYGFWIIIETLVEGNKVAGWATLAAGMTLLGGIQLLFIGIVGEYIGRIYTEVKNRPKYIVAAEYSKDKSISLQPQQRLS
;
A
#
# COMPACT_ATOMS: atom_id res chain seq x y z
N MET A 1 12.50 -25.18 -15.87
CA MET A 1 13.04 -24.61 -14.61
C MET A 1 14.09 -25.53 -13.96
N ASP A 2 13.90 -26.82 -14.04
CA ASP A 2 14.81 -27.80 -13.40
C ASP A 2 16.27 -27.64 -13.85
N GLY A 3 16.54 -27.42 -15.13
CA GLY A 3 17.91 -27.24 -15.63
C GLY A 3 18.65 -25.99 -15.12
N LEU A 4 17.94 -24.93 -14.75
CA LEU A 4 18.56 -23.72 -14.17
C LEU A 4 18.93 -23.93 -12.71
N VAL A 5 18.12 -24.67 -11.94
CA VAL A 5 18.37 -24.97 -10.53
C VAL A 5 19.55 -25.92 -10.37
N GLU A 6 19.76 -26.83 -11.32
CA GLU A 6 20.92 -27.72 -11.33
C GLU A 6 22.24 -27.00 -11.64
N GLN A 7 22.17 -25.97 -12.53
CA GLN A 7 23.37 -25.26 -12.98
C GLN A 7 23.78 -24.12 -12.04
N TYR A 8 22.84 -23.49 -11.34
CA TYR A 8 23.10 -22.34 -10.47
C TYR A 8 22.58 -22.60 -9.04
N PRO A 9 23.14 -21.96 -8.00
CA PRO A 9 22.65 -22.04 -6.63
C PRO A 9 21.36 -21.20 -6.48
N LEU A 10 20.29 -21.63 -7.16
CA LEU A 10 19.01 -20.96 -7.18
C LEU A 10 18.01 -21.68 -6.28
N ARG A 11 17.16 -20.90 -5.65
CA ARG A 11 15.96 -21.36 -4.93
C ARG A 11 14.75 -20.73 -5.59
N VAL A 12 13.87 -21.55 -6.13
CA VAL A 12 12.66 -21.07 -6.83
C VAL A 12 11.43 -21.43 -6.00
N LEU A 13 10.64 -20.45 -5.66
CA LEU A 13 9.35 -20.61 -4.97
C LEU A 13 8.22 -20.45 -5.98
N ALA A 14 7.55 -21.53 -6.31
CA ALA A 14 6.36 -21.51 -7.14
C ALA A 14 5.11 -21.33 -6.28
N LEU A 15 4.43 -20.20 -6.42
CA LEU A 15 3.17 -19.95 -5.69
C LEU A 15 2.01 -20.68 -6.34
N SER A 16 1.04 -21.13 -5.56
CA SER A 16 -0.10 -21.94 -6.04
C SER A 16 -1.00 -21.18 -7.04
N ARG A 17 -0.96 -19.86 -7.04
CA ARG A 17 -1.61 -18.97 -8.00
C ARG A 17 -0.91 -17.61 -8.02
N ASN A 18 -1.35 -16.71 -8.87
CA ASN A 18 -0.92 -15.31 -8.80
C ASN A 18 -1.59 -14.64 -7.57
N PHE A 19 -0.79 -14.38 -6.53
CA PHE A 19 -1.18 -13.64 -5.32
C PHE A 19 -0.85 -12.16 -5.39
N GLY A 20 -0.18 -11.72 -6.48
CA GLY A 20 0.30 -10.36 -6.67
C GLY A 20 1.74 -10.14 -6.21
N LYS A 21 2.30 -8.98 -6.59
CA LYS A 21 3.70 -8.61 -6.36
C LYS A 21 4.06 -8.57 -4.87
N GLU A 22 3.20 -7.96 -4.05
CA GLU A 22 3.44 -7.78 -2.60
C GLU A 22 3.55 -9.14 -1.87
N ALA A 23 2.72 -10.11 -2.28
CA ALA A 23 2.78 -11.47 -1.74
C ALA A 23 4.05 -12.21 -2.20
N ALA A 24 4.46 -12.02 -3.46
CA ALA A 24 5.70 -12.60 -3.98
C ALA A 24 6.93 -12.04 -3.26
N LEU A 25 7.00 -10.72 -3.03
CA LEU A 25 8.04 -10.10 -2.22
C LEU A 25 8.06 -10.63 -0.79
N SER A 26 6.89 -10.78 -0.18
CA SER A 26 6.77 -11.38 1.16
C SER A 26 7.29 -12.81 1.19
N ALA A 27 6.94 -13.62 0.19
CA ALA A 27 7.43 -15.00 0.08
C ALA A 27 8.95 -15.05 -0.06
N GLY A 28 9.55 -14.17 -0.87
CA GLY A 28 11.00 -14.05 -1.00
C GLY A 28 11.66 -13.69 0.34
N LEU A 29 11.17 -12.66 1.01
CA LEU A 29 11.70 -12.22 2.31
C LEU A 29 11.54 -13.28 3.41
N ASP A 30 10.42 -14.02 3.43
CA ASP A 30 10.18 -15.06 4.43
C ASP A 30 11.12 -16.28 4.27
N HIS A 31 11.76 -16.43 3.08
CA HIS A 31 12.66 -17.56 2.77
C HIS A 31 14.13 -17.16 2.61
N VAL A 32 14.46 -15.90 2.80
CA VAL A 32 15.85 -15.40 2.73
C VAL A 32 16.63 -15.83 3.98
N THR A 33 17.90 -16.22 3.78
CA THR A 33 18.80 -16.71 4.86
C THR A 33 20.11 -15.94 4.94
N GLY A 34 20.37 -14.97 4.04
CA GLY A 34 21.59 -14.16 4.03
C GLY A 34 21.58 -13.02 5.02
N ASP A 35 22.73 -12.42 5.27
CA ASP A 35 22.90 -11.22 6.10
C ASP A 35 22.23 -9.99 5.50
N ILE A 36 22.07 -9.98 4.18
CA ILE A 36 21.41 -8.96 3.40
C ILE A 36 20.55 -9.59 2.30
N ALA A 37 19.51 -8.88 1.87
CA ALA A 37 18.74 -9.21 0.68
C ALA A 37 18.70 -8.04 -0.29
N LEU A 38 18.90 -8.33 -1.57
CA LEU A 38 18.65 -7.38 -2.65
C LEU A 38 17.34 -7.74 -3.34
N LEU A 39 16.39 -6.82 -3.32
CA LEU A 39 15.14 -6.93 -4.05
C LEU A 39 15.31 -6.34 -5.45
N ILE A 40 15.00 -7.11 -6.47
CA ILE A 40 15.10 -6.70 -7.87
C ILE A 40 13.95 -7.28 -8.69
N ASP A 41 13.39 -6.47 -9.58
CA ASP A 41 12.39 -6.94 -10.54
C ASP A 41 13.06 -7.66 -11.73
N ALA A 42 12.40 -8.68 -12.27
CA ALA A 42 12.94 -9.49 -13.38
C ALA A 42 12.80 -8.84 -14.77
N ASP A 43 12.44 -7.55 -14.85
CA ASP A 43 12.23 -6.81 -16.11
C ASP A 43 13.49 -6.12 -16.65
N PHE A 44 14.63 -6.32 -15.98
CA PHE A 44 15.95 -5.75 -16.30
C PHE A 44 16.01 -4.21 -16.31
N GLN A 45 15.04 -3.53 -15.72
CA GLN A 45 15.06 -2.06 -15.63
C GLN A 45 16.02 -1.55 -14.53
N HIS A 46 16.34 -2.37 -13.54
CA HIS A 46 17.19 -1.99 -12.43
C HIS A 46 18.67 -2.05 -12.81
N PRO A 47 19.47 -1.02 -12.48
CA PRO A 47 20.89 -0.96 -12.80
C PRO A 47 21.67 -1.87 -11.85
N ILE A 48 22.13 -3.04 -12.36
CA ILE A 48 22.96 -3.97 -11.58
C ILE A 48 24.30 -3.29 -11.17
N ASP A 49 24.75 -2.34 -11.97
CA ASP A 49 26.00 -1.59 -11.78
C ASP A 49 26.00 -0.76 -10.48
N GLU A 50 24.81 -0.47 -9.91
CA GLU A 50 24.66 0.26 -8.64
C GLU A 50 24.74 -0.64 -7.40
N ILE A 51 24.74 -1.95 -7.55
CA ILE A 51 24.80 -2.89 -6.41
C ILE A 51 26.04 -2.67 -5.55
N PRO A 52 27.26 -2.50 -6.11
CA PRO A 52 28.45 -2.19 -5.30
C PRO A 52 28.30 -0.93 -4.45
N THR A 53 27.69 0.12 -5.00
CA THR A 53 27.40 1.36 -4.29
C THR A 53 26.42 1.12 -3.12
N MET A 54 25.36 0.32 -3.34
CA MET A 54 24.41 -0.03 -2.29
C MET A 54 25.09 -0.84 -1.16
N LEU A 55 25.98 -1.78 -1.52
CA LEU A 55 26.75 -2.55 -0.55
C LEU A 55 27.70 -1.69 0.29
N ASN A 56 28.34 -0.68 -0.34
CA ASN A 56 29.20 0.26 0.37
C ASN A 56 28.40 1.12 1.37
N LEU A 57 27.22 1.57 0.99
CA LEU A 57 26.33 2.32 1.88
C LEU A 57 25.88 1.46 3.07
N TRP A 58 25.54 0.19 2.84
CA TRP A 58 25.21 -0.75 3.91
C TRP A 58 26.41 -0.95 4.87
N ARG A 59 27.62 -1.16 4.34
CA ARG A 59 28.86 -1.27 5.15
C ARG A 59 29.15 -0.01 5.97
N ASN A 60 28.71 1.15 5.50
CA ASN A 60 28.79 2.43 6.20
C ASN A 60 27.69 2.62 7.26
N GLY A 61 26.94 1.56 7.58
CA GLY A 61 25.99 1.51 8.68
C GLY A 61 24.58 1.99 8.33
N TYR A 62 24.18 1.92 7.06
CA TYR A 62 22.77 2.01 6.67
C TYR A 62 22.14 0.62 6.67
N ASP A 63 20.95 0.51 7.23
CA ASP A 63 20.22 -0.75 7.37
C ASP A 63 19.41 -1.09 6.13
N MET A 64 19.09 -0.07 5.33
CA MET A 64 18.36 -0.20 4.08
C MET A 64 18.83 0.86 3.08
N VAL A 65 19.09 0.41 1.85
CA VAL A 65 19.41 1.29 0.71
C VAL A 65 18.34 1.08 -0.35
N TYR A 66 17.66 2.14 -0.79
CA TYR A 66 16.60 2.04 -1.78
C TYR A 66 16.87 2.92 -3.00
N GLY A 67 16.47 2.42 -4.15
CA GLY A 67 16.59 3.16 -5.40
C GLY A 67 15.51 4.22 -5.53
N ILE A 68 15.92 5.44 -5.90
CA ILE A 68 15.04 6.56 -6.28
C ILE A 68 15.11 6.72 -7.79
N ARG A 69 13.95 6.60 -8.45
CA ARG A 69 13.84 6.75 -9.90
C ARG A 69 13.88 8.20 -10.32
N ASN A 70 14.80 8.55 -11.21
CA ASN A 70 14.81 9.86 -11.87
C ASN A 70 13.73 9.91 -12.95
N ARG A 71 12.58 10.54 -12.64
CA ARG A 71 11.44 10.67 -13.55
C ARG A 71 11.46 12.01 -14.27
N THR A 72 12.32 12.17 -15.28
CA THR A 72 12.42 13.40 -16.06
C THR A 72 11.32 13.58 -17.13
N THR A 73 10.59 12.52 -17.47
CA THR A 73 9.64 12.49 -18.61
C THR A 73 8.16 12.42 -18.24
N GLU A 74 7.79 12.63 -16.95
CA GLU A 74 6.37 12.53 -16.57
C GLU A 74 5.57 13.80 -16.89
N SER A 75 4.32 13.61 -17.35
CA SER A 75 3.35 14.69 -17.53
C SER A 75 3.14 15.46 -16.21
N TRP A 76 3.04 16.78 -16.31
CA TRP A 76 2.86 17.69 -15.16
C TRP A 76 1.62 17.34 -14.32
N LEU A 77 0.53 16.91 -14.95
CA LEU A 77 -0.68 16.44 -14.26
C LEU A 77 -0.40 15.22 -13.38
N LYS A 78 0.32 14.22 -13.92
CA LYS A 78 0.66 13.01 -13.18
C LYS A 78 1.58 13.34 -12.00
N ARG A 79 2.52 14.26 -12.19
CA ARG A 79 3.41 14.76 -11.14
C ARG A 79 2.62 15.47 -10.02
N LEU A 80 1.63 16.30 -10.39
CA LEU A 80 0.77 16.99 -9.42
C LEU A 80 -0.04 15.99 -8.59
N PHE A 81 -0.68 15.00 -9.23
CA PHE A 81 -1.45 13.95 -8.54
C PHE A 81 -0.55 13.11 -7.62
N THR A 82 0.62 12.71 -8.08
CA THR A 82 1.57 11.93 -7.28
C THR A 82 2.05 12.72 -6.07
N HIS A 83 2.45 13.97 -6.25
CA HIS A 83 2.88 14.84 -5.15
C HIS A 83 1.75 15.09 -4.14
N SER A 84 0.53 15.39 -4.61
CA SER A 84 -0.64 15.58 -3.75
C SER A 84 -0.96 14.32 -2.95
N PHE A 85 -0.88 13.14 -3.58
CA PHE A 85 -1.09 11.86 -2.91
C PHE A 85 -0.06 11.63 -1.78
N TYR A 86 1.24 11.78 -2.06
CA TYR A 86 2.28 11.60 -1.04
C TYR A 86 2.18 12.66 0.06
N ARG A 87 1.79 13.90 -0.26
CA ARG A 87 1.55 14.94 0.73
C ARG A 87 0.38 14.62 1.66
N ILE A 88 -0.74 14.14 1.11
CA ILE A 88 -1.88 13.70 1.91
C ILE A 88 -1.47 12.52 2.79
N LEU A 89 -0.76 11.55 2.23
CA LEU A 89 -0.28 10.38 2.96
C LEU A 89 0.68 10.77 4.09
N SER A 90 1.62 11.69 3.85
CA SER A 90 2.58 12.16 4.87
C SER A 90 1.93 12.99 5.99
N LEU A 91 0.85 13.74 5.69
CA LEU A 91 0.10 14.50 6.69
C LEU A 91 -0.78 13.61 7.58
N SER A 92 -1.18 12.46 7.07
CA SER A 92 -2.15 11.57 7.71
C SER A 92 -1.55 10.27 8.26
N SER A 93 -0.30 9.98 7.90
CA SER A 93 0.45 8.81 8.36
C SER A 93 1.57 9.25 9.30
N SER A 94 1.82 8.48 10.36
CA SER A 94 3.01 8.62 11.20
C SER A 94 4.30 8.25 10.47
N VAL A 95 4.21 7.80 9.21
CA VAL A 95 5.30 7.24 8.42
C VAL A 95 5.55 8.07 7.17
N GLN A 96 6.77 8.55 7.00
CA GLN A 96 7.19 9.25 5.79
C GLN A 96 7.65 8.23 4.73
N ILE A 97 6.81 7.98 3.73
CA ILE A 97 7.16 7.13 2.60
C ILE A 97 7.91 7.99 1.57
N PRO A 98 9.18 7.66 1.24
CA PRO A 98 9.94 8.45 0.27
C PRO A 98 9.27 8.46 -1.11
N GLU A 99 9.12 9.64 -1.69
CA GLU A 99 8.60 9.79 -3.05
C GLU A 99 9.53 9.08 -4.06
N ASN A 100 8.96 8.49 -5.09
CA ASN A 100 9.68 7.80 -6.15
C ASN A 100 10.58 6.62 -5.71
N ALA A 101 10.52 6.19 -4.44
CA ALA A 101 11.20 4.99 -3.98
C ALA A 101 10.61 3.76 -4.69
N GLY A 102 11.50 3.00 -5.36
CA GLY A 102 11.18 1.74 -6.02
C GLY A 102 11.24 0.54 -5.07
N ASP A 103 11.00 -0.65 -5.65
CA ASP A 103 11.21 -1.93 -4.96
C ASP A 103 12.67 -2.41 -5.07
N PHE A 104 13.52 -1.72 -5.86
CA PHE A 104 14.96 -1.96 -5.92
C PHE A 104 15.59 -1.54 -4.59
N ARG A 105 15.89 -2.52 -3.74
CA ARG A 105 16.32 -2.28 -2.36
C ARG A 105 17.32 -3.32 -1.90
N LEU A 106 18.33 -2.86 -1.16
CA LEU A 106 19.19 -3.69 -0.36
C LEU A 106 18.77 -3.56 1.10
N ILE A 107 18.52 -4.67 1.77
CA ILE A 107 17.91 -4.72 3.10
C ILE A 107 18.75 -5.62 3.99
N ASP A 108 19.09 -5.14 5.18
CA ASP A 108 19.79 -5.89 6.24
C ASP A 108 18.89 -6.95 6.87
N ALA A 109 19.48 -8.05 7.32
CA ALA A 109 18.78 -9.16 7.98
C ALA A 109 17.90 -8.72 9.16
N LYS A 110 18.34 -7.75 9.97
CA LYS A 110 17.56 -7.24 11.09
C LYS A 110 16.28 -6.53 10.64
N VAL A 111 16.31 -5.83 9.50
CA VAL A 111 15.11 -5.20 8.91
C VAL A 111 14.18 -6.26 8.35
N ILE A 112 14.76 -7.30 7.70
CA ILE A 112 13.99 -8.44 7.19
C ILE A 112 13.26 -9.13 8.34
N ALA A 113 13.96 -9.42 9.44
CA ALA A 113 13.37 -10.04 10.63
C ALA A 113 12.24 -9.18 11.23
N ALA A 114 12.41 -7.86 11.28
CA ALA A 114 11.34 -6.96 11.71
C ALA A 114 10.10 -7.04 10.80
N ILE A 115 10.29 -7.05 9.48
CA ILE A 115 9.19 -7.14 8.50
C ILE A 115 8.49 -8.51 8.56
N GLN A 116 9.24 -9.60 8.75
CA GLN A 116 8.68 -10.95 8.90
C GLN A 116 7.75 -11.05 10.10
N ASN A 117 8.07 -10.38 11.21
CA ASN A 117 7.28 -10.36 12.43
C ASN A 117 6.00 -9.49 12.35
N LEU A 118 5.82 -8.71 11.28
CA LEU A 118 4.60 -7.93 11.10
C LEU A 118 3.43 -8.85 10.71
N PRO A 119 2.30 -8.79 11.46
CA PRO A 119 1.18 -9.70 11.25
C PRO A 119 0.29 -9.36 10.06
N GLU A 120 0.42 -8.16 9.48
CA GLU A 120 -0.48 -7.66 8.43
C GLU A 120 -0.55 -8.60 7.23
N LYS A 121 -1.78 -8.90 6.81
CA LYS A 121 -2.09 -9.73 5.63
C LYS A 121 -2.16 -8.88 4.35
N ASN A 122 -2.75 -7.69 4.47
CA ASN A 122 -2.83 -6.74 3.37
C ASN A 122 -1.57 -5.86 3.36
N ARG A 123 -0.49 -6.36 2.79
CA ARG A 123 0.81 -5.69 2.78
C ARG A 123 0.91 -4.64 1.68
N TYR A 124 1.34 -3.44 2.04
CA TYR A 124 1.88 -2.43 1.14
C TYR A 124 3.36 -2.25 1.50
N MET A 125 4.23 -2.98 0.80
CA MET A 125 5.64 -3.13 1.19
C MET A 125 6.36 -1.80 1.33
N LYS A 126 6.08 -0.81 0.47
CA LYS A 126 6.69 0.54 0.57
C LYS A 126 6.37 1.23 1.90
N GLY A 127 5.15 1.05 2.39
CA GLY A 127 4.75 1.54 3.70
C GLY A 127 5.43 0.79 4.84
N LEU A 128 5.52 -0.53 4.74
CA LEU A 128 6.16 -1.37 5.75
C LEU A 128 7.65 -1.07 5.90
N TYR A 129 8.37 -0.90 4.79
CA TYR A 129 9.79 -0.50 4.81
C TYR A 129 10.01 0.84 5.54
N ALA A 130 9.11 1.79 5.38
CA ALA A 130 9.19 3.06 6.07
C ALA A 130 8.74 2.94 7.55
N TRP A 131 7.72 2.09 7.82
CA TRP A 131 7.15 1.92 9.16
C TRP A 131 8.12 1.29 10.15
N VAL A 132 8.95 0.34 9.72
CA VAL A 132 9.94 -0.30 10.60
C VAL A 132 11.04 0.64 11.10
N GLY A 133 11.20 1.83 10.49
CA GLY A 133 11.96 2.96 11.04
C GLY A 133 13.48 2.80 11.10
N PHE A 134 14.06 1.82 10.39
CA PHE A 134 15.50 1.61 10.35
C PHE A 134 16.23 2.70 9.52
N LYS A 135 17.52 2.90 9.80
CA LYS A 135 18.35 3.88 9.13
C LYS A 135 18.45 3.58 7.63
N SER A 136 17.83 4.42 6.82
CA SER A 136 17.74 4.20 5.38
C SER A 136 18.29 5.36 4.57
N VAL A 137 18.76 5.07 3.34
CA VAL A 137 19.27 6.06 2.41
C VAL A 137 18.79 5.76 0.99
N GLY A 138 18.44 6.82 0.25
CA GLY A 138 18.04 6.75 -1.15
C GLY A 138 19.24 6.92 -2.09
N LEU A 139 19.35 6.04 -3.08
CA LEU A 139 20.32 6.13 -4.17
C LEU A 139 19.57 6.50 -5.46
N GLN A 140 19.93 7.62 -6.06
CA GLN A 140 19.34 8.05 -7.32
C GLN A 140 19.91 7.21 -8.48
N PHE A 141 19.03 6.70 -9.33
CA PHE A 141 19.42 5.98 -10.54
C PHE A 141 18.51 6.30 -11.73
N SER A 142 19.05 6.13 -12.93
CA SER A 142 18.29 6.21 -14.17
C SER A 142 17.83 4.81 -14.60
N GLU A 143 16.53 4.64 -14.84
CA GLU A 143 16.02 3.37 -15.36
C GLU A 143 16.55 3.08 -16.76
N LYS A 144 16.92 1.82 -17.00
CA LYS A 144 17.16 1.32 -18.36
C LYS A 144 15.81 1.09 -19.06
N GLU A 145 15.77 1.23 -20.36
CA GLU A 145 14.57 0.90 -21.13
C GLU A 145 14.15 -0.55 -20.92
N ARG A 146 12.84 -0.78 -20.84
CA ARG A 146 12.29 -2.13 -20.67
C ARG A 146 12.70 -3.01 -21.86
N GLN A 147 13.38 -4.11 -21.58
CA GLN A 147 13.74 -5.08 -22.61
C GLN A 147 12.57 -6.06 -22.89
N TYR A 148 11.73 -6.35 -21.89
CA TYR A 148 10.62 -7.31 -22.01
C TYR A 148 9.37 -6.84 -21.24
N GLY A 149 8.20 -7.12 -21.81
CA GLY A 149 6.91 -6.91 -21.18
C GLY A 149 6.24 -5.56 -21.48
N THR A 150 4.91 -5.54 -21.39
CA THR A 150 4.09 -4.33 -21.47
C THR A 150 3.72 -3.84 -20.06
N SER A 151 3.60 -2.51 -19.89
CA SER A 151 3.15 -1.94 -18.63
C SER A 151 1.72 -2.41 -18.32
N SER A 152 1.54 -3.18 -17.24
CA SER A 152 0.23 -3.63 -16.76
C SER A 152 -0.50 -2.60 -15.90
N PHE A 153 0.05 -1.38 -15.74
CA PHE A 153 -0.57 -0.34 -14.92
C PHE A 153 -1.73 0.33 -15.66
N ASN A 154 -2.93 -0.11 -15.32
CA ASN A 154 -4.18 0.54 -15.73
C ASN A 154 -4.58 1.57 -14.67
N PHE A 155 -5.35 2.61 -15.03
CA PHE A 155 -5.86 3.64 -14.10
C PHE A 155 -6.55 3.03 -12.86
N LYS A 156 -7.34 1.97 -13.07
CA LYS A 156 -7.98 1.21 -11.98
C LYS A 156 -6.97 0.59 -11.00
N SER A 157 -5.85 0.07 -11.50
CA SER A 157 -4.79 -0.50 -10.67
C SER A 157 -4.08 0.57 -9.84
N LEU A 158 -3.81 1.74 -10.45
CA LEU A 158 -3.22 2.88 -9.74
C LEU A 158 -4.16 3.43 -8.65
N PHE A 159 -5.45 3.54 -8.96
CA PHE A 159 -6.46 3.97 -7.98
C PHE A 159 -6.57 3.00 -6.81
N ASN A 160 -6.62 1.69 -7.07
CA ASN A 160 -6.65 0.68 -6.02
C ASN A 160 -5.38 0.69 -5.16
N LEU A 161 -4.21 0.90 -5.78
CA LEU A 161 -2.94 1.02 -5.04
C LEU A 161 -2.94 2.26 -4.14
N ALA A 162 -3.43 3.40 -4.66
CA ALA A 162 -3.55 4.63 -3.90
C ALA A 162 -4.54 4.49 -2.73
N LEU A 163 -5.69 3.87 -2.98
CA LEU A 163 -6.68 3.57 -1.94
C LEU A 163 -6.10 2.64 -0.88
N SER A 164 -5.37 1.60 -1.29
CA SER A 164 -4.69 0.67 -0.38
C SER A 164 -3.64 1.34 0.48
N GLY A 165 -2.83 2.24 -0.09
CA GLY A 165 -1.86 3.03 0.66
C GLY A 165 -2.53 3.97 1.66
N LEU A 166 -3.55 4.72 1.22
CA LEU A 166 -4.24 5.68 2.06
C LEU A 166 -4.98 5.02 3.23
N THR A 167 -5.76 3.97 2.96
CA THR A 167 -6.57 3.30 4.00
C THR A 167 -5.78 2.29 4.83
N GLY A 168 -4.60 1.85 4.36
CA GLY A 168 -3.71 0.95 5.11
C GLY A 168 -2.83 1.67 6.13
N PHE A 169 -2.45 2.91 5.86
CA PHE A 169 -1.51 3.69 6.69
C PHE A 169 -2.09 5.00 7.23
N SER A 170 -3.37 5.27 7.00
CA SER A 170 -4.02 6.51 7.41
C SER A 170 -5.47 6.28 7.78
N ASP A 171 -5.90 6.90 8.87
CA ASP A 171 -7.28 7.03 9.30
C ASP A 171 -7.93 8.36 8.84
N LEU A 172 -7.22 9.12 8.00
CA LEU A 172 -7.67 10.42 7.48
C LEU A 172 -9.06 10.36 6.83
N PRO A 173 -9.41 9.38 5.97
CA PRO A 173 -10.74 9.30 5.39
C PRO A 173 -11.84 9.19 6.45
N LEU A 174 -11.60 8.44 7.52
CA LEU A 174 -12.55 8.33 8.65
C LEU A 174 -12.66 9.64 9.43
N ARG A 175 -11.53 10.30 9.70
CA ARG A 175 -11.53 11.60 10.39
C ARG A 175 -12.26 12.67 9.60
N VAL A 176 -12.07 12.72 8.28
CA VAL A 176 -12.79 13.64 7.39
C VAL A 176 -14.31 13.40 7.49
N CYS A 177 -14.75 12.12 7.50
CA CYS A 177 -16.16 11.77 7.70
C CYS A 177 -16.68 12.28 9.04
N ILE A 178 -15.91 12.15 10.12
CA ILE A 178 -16.28 12.62 11.47
C ILE A 178 -16.45 14.14 11.48
N TYR A 179 -15.45 14.90 10.98
CA TYR A 179 -15.50 16.36 11.00
C TYR A 179 -16.60 16.92 10.08
N LEU A 180 -16.74 16.33 8.88
CA LEU A 180 -17.78 16.73 7.95
C LEU A 180 -19.18 16.38 8.49
N GLY A 181 -19.32 15.18 9.08
CA GLY A 181 -20.56 14.76 9.74
C GLY A 181 -20.93 15.66 10.92
N ALA A 182 -19.98 16.02 11.76
CA ALA A 182 -20.18 16.93 12.89
C ALA A 182 -20.60 18.35 12.40
N LEU A 183 -19.95 18.87 11.34
CA LEU A 183 -20.30 20.15 10.75
C LEU A 183 -21.74 20.14 10.19
N LEU A 184 -22.09 19.10 9.44
CA LEU A 184 -23.44 18.94 8.87
C LEU A 184 -24.50 18.78 9.95
N ALA A 185 -24.22 18.01 11.02
CA ALA A 185 -25.12 17.87 12.16
C ALA A 185 -25.34 19.21 12.87
N PHE A 186 -24.26 19.99 13.07
CA PHE A 186 -24.38 21.33 13.65
C PHE A 186 -25.21 22.27 12.79
N MET A 187 -24.99 22.30 11.47
CA MET A 187 -25.78 23.10 10.53
C MET A 187 -27.25 22.67 10.53
N ALA A 188 -27.53 21.37 10.52
CA ALA A 188 -28.88 20.83 10.55
C ALA A 188 -29.60 21.17 11.86
N MET A 189 -28.94 21.06 13.00
CA MET A 189 -29.51 21.46 14.29
C MET A 189 -29.78 22.98 14.35
N SER A 190 -28.84 23.79 13.88
CA SER A 190 -29.01 25.25 13.84
C SER A 190 -30.19 25.65 12.93
N TYR A 191 -30.32 25.03 11.77
CA TYR A 191 -31.41 25.25 10.85
C TYR A 191 -32.75 24.74 11.43
N GLY A 192 -32.79 23.60 12.05
CA GLY A 192 -33.98 23.09 12.74
C GLY A 192 -34.43 23.98 13.88
N PHE A 193 -33.50 24.52 14.67
CA PHE A 193 -33.79 25.50 15.70
C PHE A 193 -34.38 26.81 15.15
N TRP A 194 -33.83 27.30 14.03
CA TRP A 194 -34.38 28.47 13.31
C TRP A 194 -35.82 28.22 12.86
N ILE A 195 -36.14 27.09 12.23
CA ILE A 195 -37.50 26.75 11.79
C ILE A 195 -38.48 26.73 12.98
N ILE A 196 -38.06 26.18 14.13
CA ILE A 196 -38.92 26.17 15.34
C ILE A 196 -39.26 27.58 15.78
N ILE A 197 -38.27 28.49 15.84
CA ILE A 197 -38.49 29.88 16.22
C ILE A 197 -39.41 30.58 15.23
N GLU A 198 -39.12 30.45 13.93
CA GLU A 198 -39.93 31.06 12.85
C GLU A 198 -41.38 30.58 12.91
N THR A 199 -41.61 29.28 13.10
CA THR A 199 -42.98 28.71 13.19
C THR A 199 -43.72 29.19 14.43
N LEU A 200 -43.04 29.42 15.55
CA LEU A 200 -43.64 29.94 16.77
C LEU A 200 -44.00 31.42 16.68
N VAL A 201 -43.23 32.20 15.90
CA VAL A 201 -43.43 33.66 15.77
C VAL A 201 -44.39 34.00 14.62
N GLU A 202 -44.26 33.37 13.46
CA GLU A 202 -45.00 33.74 12.23
C GLU A 202 -46.14 32.78 11.88
N GLY A 203 -46.24 31.61 12.57
CA GLY A 203 -47.21 30.56 12.23
C GLY A 203 -46.80 29.70 11.03
N ASN A 204 -47.59 28.68 10.74
CA ASN A 204 -47.23 27.63 9.77
C ASN A 204 -47.49 28.07 8.32
N LYS A 205 -46.46 28.35 7.54
CA LYS A 205 -46.54 28.53 6.08
C LYS A 205 -46.04 27.24 5.41
N VAL A 206 -46.96 26.42 4.87
CA VAL A 206 -46.62 25.13 4.21
C VAL A 206 -46.06 25.39 2.81
N ALA A 207 -44.95 26.07 2.74
CA ALA A 207 -44.14 26.18 1.52
C ALA A 207 -42.77 25.56 1.80
N GLY A 208 -42.42 24.40 1.26
CA GLY A 208 -41.10 23.83 1.51
C GLY A 208 -40.86 22.41 0.97
N TRP A 209 -41.77 21.85 0.17
CA TRP A 209 -41.60 20.50 -0.38
C TRP A 209 -40.28 20.35 -1.14
N ALA A 210 -39.92 21.27 -2.01
CA ALA A 210 -38.70 21.23 -2.80
C ALA A 210 -37.46 21.29 -1.92
N THR A 211 -37.44 22.13 -0.87
CA THR A 211 -36.33 22.26 0.08
C THR A 211 -36.19 20.97 0.91
N LEU A 212 -37.31 20.39 1.35
CA LEU A 212 -37.30 19.14 2.12
C LEU A 212 -36.82 17.98 1.26
N ALA A 213 -37.31 17.84 0.02
CA ALA A 213 -36.85 16.78 -0.90
C ALA A 213 -35.35 16.92 -1.25
N ALA A 214 -34.89 18.15 -1.55
CA ALA A 214 -33.49 18.43 -1.82
C ALA A 214 -32.59 18.12 -0.59
N GLY A 215 -33.02 18.55 0.60
CA GLY A 215 -32.31 18.28 1.85
C GLY A 215 -32.21 16.79 2.16
N MET A 216 -33.30 16.03 2.03
CA MET A 216 -33.30 14.59 2.27
C MET A 216 -32.42 13.82 1.26
N THR A 217 -32.46 14.16 -0.03
CA THR A 217 -31.62 13.52 -1.05
C THR A 217 -30.15 13.84 -0.85
N LEU A 218 -29.80 15.09 -0.51
CA LEU A 218 -28.43 15.49 -0.21
C LEU A 218 -27.88 14.74 1.02
N LEU A 219 -28.62 14.77 2.13
CA LEU A 219 -28.20 14.08 3.37
C LEU A 219 -28.11 12.57 3.16
N GLY A 220 -29.07 11.98 2.45
CA GLY A 220 -29.04 10.55 2.12
C GLY A 220 -27.82 10.19 1.25
N GLY A 221 -27.49 11.01 0.27
CA GLY A 221 -26.28 10.82 -0.56
C GLY A 221 -24.98 10.88 0.24
N ILE A 222 -24.83 11.89 1.13
CA ILE A 222 -23.69 12.04 2.01
C ILE A 222 -23.58 10.84 2.99
N GLN A 223 -24.71 10.41 3.55
CA GLN A 223 -24.77 9.26 4.45
C GLN A 223 -24.33 7.96 3.76
N LEU A 224 -24.77 7.71 2.53
CA LEU A 224 -24.34 6.56 1.74
C LEU A 224 -22.84 6.58 1.44
N LEU A 225 -22.28 7.77 1.15
CA LEU A 225 -20.84 7.92 0.96
C LEU A 225 -20.06 7.59 2.22
N PHE A 226 -20.50 8.03 3.39
CA PHE A 226 -19.85 7.70 4.66
C PHE A 226 -19.93 6.22 4.99
N ILE A 227 -21.08 5.59 4.77
CA ILE A 227 -21.25 4.14 4.91
C ILE A 227 -20.29 3.39 3.97
N GLY A 228 -20.10 3.87 2.73
CA GLY A 228 -19.13 3.30 1.79
C GLY A 228 -17.70 3.36 2.30
N ILE A 229 -17.27 4.50 2.87
CA ILE A 229 -15.94 4.65 3.47
C ILE A 229 -15.76 3.71 4.67
N VAL A 230 -16.73 3.67 5.57
CA VAL A 230 -16.71 2.74 6.72
C VAL A 230 -16.66 1.29 6.24
N GLY A 231 -17.42 0.95 5.21
CA GLY A 231 -17.42 -0.38 4.58
C GLY A 231 -16.04 -0.80 4.05
N GLU A 232 -15.27 0.11 3.48
CA GLU A 232 -13.89 -0.17 3.05
C GLU A 232 -12.99 -0.58 4.23
N TYR A 233 -13.07 0.13 5.36
CA TYR A 233 -12.29 -0.22 6.57
C TYR A 233 -12.76 -1.54 7.19
N ILE A 234 -14.08 -1.78 7.24
CA ILE A 234 -14.63 -3.06 7.71
C ILE A 234 -14.15 -4.21 6.82
N GLY A 235 -14.12 -4.02 5.50
CA GLY A 235 -13.59 -5.00 4.54
C GLY A 235 -12.13 -5.37 4.80
N ARG A 236 -11.30 -4.39 5.17
CA ARG A 236 -9.89 -4.61 5.56
C ARG A 236 -9.78 -5.37 6.87
N ILE A 237 -10.49 -4.93 7.91
CA ILE A 237 -10.55 -5.62 9.21
C ILE A 237 -10.99 -7.08 8.99
N TYR A 238 -12.00 -7.31 8.17
CA TYR A 238 -12.48 -8.66 7.85
C TYR A 238 -11.40 -9.52 7.18
N THR A 239 -10.58 -8.94 6.31
CA THR A 239 -9.45 -9.64 5.68
C THR A 239 -8.38 -10.02 6.69
N GLU A 240 -8.07 -9.14 7.63
CA GLU A 240 -7.11 -9.40 8.71
C GLU A 240 -7.63 -10.47 9.68
N VAL A 241 -8.90 -10.37 10.10
CA VAL A 241 -9.53 -11.33 11.04
C VAL A 241 -9.64 -12.74 10.45
N LYS A 242 -9.84 -12.87 9.13
CA LYS A 242 -9.82 -14.18 8.45
C LYS A 242 -8.51 -14.94 8.60
N ASN A 243 -7.44 -14.25 8.90
CA ASN A 243 -6.09 -14.81 9.12
C ASN A 243 -5.62 -15.79 8.04
N ARG A 244 -6.03 -15.60 6.78
CA ARG A 244 -5.55 -16.42 5.65
C ARG A 244 -4.08 -16.17 5.40
N PRO A 245 -3.29 -17.18 5.01
CA PRO A 245 -1.88 -16.99 4.67
C PRO A 245 -1.73 -15.98 3.52
N LYS A 246 -0.68 -15.17 3.56
CA LYS A 246 -0.38 -14.14 2.55
C LYS A 246 -0.18 -14.75 1.16
N TYR A 247 0.40 -15.95 1.11
CA TYR A 247 0.67 -16.74 -0.09
C TYR A 247 0.66 -18.23 0.26
N ILE A 248 0.62 -19.07 -0.75
CA ILE A 248 0.77 -20.53 -0.61
C ILE A 248 1.84 -20.98 -1.59
N VAL A 249 2.90 -21.62 -1.10
CA VAL A 249 3.92 -22.24 -1.93
C VAL A 249 3.40 -23.59 -2.43
N ALA A 250 3.29 -23.76 -3.74
CA ALA A 250 2.90 -25.02 -4.37
C ALA A 250 4.09 -25.96 -4.53
N ALA A 251 5.26 -25.41 -4.88
CA ALA A 251 6.49 -26.17 -5.03
C ALA A 251 7.71 -25.29 -4.73
N GLU A 252 8.74 -25.92 -4.20
CA GLU A 252 10.05 -25.32 -3.98
C GLU A 252 11.10 -26.16 -4.73
N TYR A 253 11.91 -25.47 -5.54
CA TYR A 253 13.00 -26.09 -6.30
C TYR A 253 14.32 -25.52 -5.78
N SER A 254 15.23 -26.39 -5.38
CA SER A 254 16.57 -26.06 -4.90
C SER A 254 17.54 -27.20 -5.27
N LYS A 255 18.82 -26.87 -5.46
CA LYS A 255 19.86 -27.86 -5.77
C LYS A 255 19.98 -28.95 -4.69
N ASP A 256 19.72 -28.60 -3.43
CA ASP A 256 19.88 -29.51 -2.27
C ASP A 256 18.59 -30.30 -1.93
N LYS A 257 17.48 -29.98 -2.58
CA LYS A 257 16.17 -30.62 -2.32
C LYS A 257 15.44 -30.86 -3.63
N SER A 258 15.49 -32.09 -4.14
CA SER A 258 14.52 -32.58 -5.10
C SER A 258 13.12 -32.44 -4.49
N ILE A 259 12.26 -31.60 -5.10
CA ILE A 259 10.80 -31.43 -4.90
C ILE A 259 10.33 -31.81 -3.49
N SER A 260 10.48 -30.92 -2.52
CA SER A 260 9.78 -31.07 -1.26
C SER A 260 8.45 -30.31 -1.33
N LEU A 261 7.37 -31.02 -1.62
CA LEU A 261 6.03 -30.62 -1.20
C LEU A 261 6.05 -30.53 0.33
N GLN A 262 6.35 -29.36 0.91
CA GLN A 262 6.13 -29.17 2.34
C GLN A 262 4.64 -29.00 2.56
N PRO A 263 3.98 -29.94 3.26
CA PRO A 263 2.67 -29.62 3.85
C PRO A 263 2.93 -28.49 4.84
N GLN A 264 2.24 -27.37 4.64
CA GLN A 264 2.28 -26.24 5.57
C GLN A 264 2.24 -26.75 7.00
N GLN A 265 3.21 -26.30 7.83
CA GLN A 265 3.14 -26.49 9.28
C GLN A 265 1.74 -26.08 9.74
N ARG A 266 1.04 -27.03 10.31
CA ARG A 266 -0.29 -26.84 10.88
C ARG A 266 -0.20 -25.67 11.85
N LEU A 267 -0.99 -24.64 11.58
CA LEU A 267 -1.23 -23.57 12.52
C LEU A 267 -1.75 -24.19 13.82
N SER A 268 -0.90 -24.21 14.82
CA SER A 268 -1.28 -24.40 16.21
C SER A 268 -1.75 -23.07 16.79
#